data_f27659636b7bc17b891089d0d2f4cc2e
#
_entry.id   f27659636b7bc17b891089d0d2f4cc2e
#
_cell.length_a   1.000
_cell.length_b   1.000
_cell.length_c   1.000
_cell.angle_alpha   90.00
_cell.angle_beta   90.00
_cell.angle_gamma   90.00
#
_symmetry.space_group_name_H-M   'P 1'
#
loop_
_entity.id
_entity.type
_entity.pdbx_description
1 polymer ?
#
loop_
_entity_poly.entity_id
_entity_poly.type
_entity_poly.pdbx_seq_one_letter_code
_entity_poly.pdbx_strand_id
1 'polypeptide(L)'
;PAESQDDGPGSSPRTQAEFDEMFEELNNWGRWGDDDEQGTFNLITPEKSQAAAELVERGISVSLSHNPMTEDAADNTGSFEHVMGENLRSDTYRFTYHGYAVSHLDALCHFEHKGLLYNGVPLTASSPDGCDKLGIENLKSGIVTRGILLDIPRLKGVPYLEPATPVYTTDIEAWEAQAGITVSAGDV
;
A
#
# COMPACT_ATOMS: atom_id res chain seq x y z
N PRO A 1 -16.42 -23.48 18.61
CA PRO A 1 -15.03 -23.26 18.89
C PRO A 1 -14.29 -23.40 17.54
N ALA A 2 -13.71 -22.30 17.07
CA ALA A 2 -12.85 -22.33 15.91
C ALA A 2 -11.60 -23.14 16.29
N GLU A 3 -11.32 -24.17 15.54
CA GLU A 3 -10.07 -24.92 15.66
C GLU A 3 -8.92 -23.96 15.33
N SER A 4 -7.94 -23.88 16.25
CA SER A 4 -6.70 -23.18 15.99
C SER A 4 -5.99 -23.90 14.84
N GLN A 5 -5.99 -23.30 13.65
CA GLN A 5 -5.10 -23.75 12.57
C GLN A 5 -3.67 -23.62 13.07
N ASP A 6 -2.91 -24.70 12.89
CA ASP A 6 -1.48 -24.77 13.15
C ASP A 6 -0.79 -23.86 12.10
N ASP A 7 -0.41 -22.68 12.56
CA ASP A 7 0.23 -21.69 11.70
C ASP A 7 1.69 -22.13 11.51
N GLY A 8 1.98 -22.65 10.32
CA GLY A 8 3.35 -22.92 9.88
C GLY A 8 4.26 -21.68 9.89
N PRO A 9 5.52 -21.79 9.48
CA PRO A 9 6.44 -20.67 9.42
C PRO A 9 5.83 -19.52 8.60
N GLY A 10 5.63 -18.36 9.24
CA GLY A 10 4.95 -17.19 8.68
C GLY A 10 3.62 -16.85 9.35
N SER A 11 3.36 -17.36 10.56
CA SER A 11 2.14 -17.04 11.31
C SER A 11 2.05 -15.55 11.68
N SER A 12 0.83 -14.99 11.65
CA SER A 12 0.57 -13.63 12.13
C SER A 12 0.92 -13.51 13.61
N PRO A 13 1.51 -12.38 14.04
CA PRO A 13 1.76 -12.15 15.47
C PRO A 13 0.44 -12.13 16.24
N ARG A 14 0.39 -12.81 17.38
CA ARG A 14 -0.79 -12.95 18.23
C ARG A 14 -0.71 -12.08 19.48
N THR A 15 0.47 -11.60 19.78
CA THR A 15 0.76 -10.74 20.94
C THR A 15 1.51 -9.50 20.50
N GLN A 16 1.47 -8.45 21.32
CA GLN A 16 2.26 -7.24 21.07
C GLN A 16 3.77 -7.55 21.02
N ALA A 17 4.24 -8.47 21.85
CA ALA A 17 5.67 -8.84 21.87
C ALA A 17 6.10 -9.52 20.56
N GLU A 18 5.30 -10.44 20.03
CA GLU A 18 5.57 -11.08 18.74
C GLU A 18 5.50 -10.08 17.58
N PHE A 19 4.57 -9.12 17.65
CA PHE A 19 4.52 -8.04 16.67
C PHE A 19 5.77 -7.15 16.73
N ASP A 20 6.20 -6.78 17.93
CA ASP A 20 7.40 -5.97 18.12
C ASP A 20 8.66 -6.70 17.59
N GLU A 21 8.78 -8.00 17.86
CA GLU A 21 9.89 -8.83 17.36
C GLU A 21 9.86 -8.90 15.83
N MET A 22 8.71 -9.15 15.23
CA MET A 22 8.53 -9.14 13.77
C MET A 22 8.84 -7.77 13.18
N PHE A 23 8.44 -6.68 13.84
CA PHE A 23 8.76 -5.33 13.39
C PHE A 23 10.27 -5.09 13.37
N GLU A 24 11.00 -5.49 14.42
CA GLU A 24 12.47 -5.36 14.47
C GLU A 24 13.17 -6.21 13.39
N GLU A 25 12.63 -7.38 13.08
CA GLU A 25 13.16 -8.26 12.04
C GLU A 25 12.93 -7.73 10.62
N LEU A 26 11.74 -7.16 10.37
CA LEU A 26 11.30 -6.76 9.03
C LEU A 26 11.53 -5.29 8.70
N ASN A 27 11.77 -4.43 9.68
CA ASN A 27 11.99 -3.02 9.39
C ASN A 27 13.25 -2.79 8.56
N ASN A 28 13.22 -1.77 7.73
CA ASN A 28 14.31 -1.42 6.83
C ASN A 28 14.89 -0.02 7.12
N TRP A 29 14.73 0.45 8.36
CA TRP A 29 15.24 1.74 8.80
C TRP A 29 16.76 1.81 8.62
N GLY A 30 17.26 2.96 8.19
CA GLY A 30 18.67 3.18 7.92
C GLY A 30 19.21 2.50 6.65
N ARG A 31 18.43 1.66 5.96
CA ARG A 31 18.88 0.93 4.77
C ARG A 31 19.37 1.85 3.65
N TRP A 32 18.77 3.02 3.52
CA TRP A 32 19.11 4.04 2.51
C TRP A 32 19.65 5.33 3.13
N GLY A 33 20.11 5.25 4.38
CA GLY A 33 20.65 6.37 5.17
C GLY A 33 19.62 6.97 6.11
N ASP A 34 20.12 7.67 7.13
CA ASP A 34 19.29 8.18 8.23
C ASP A 34 18.34 9.32 7.79
N ASP A 35 18.66 10.00 6.71
CA ASP A 35 17.84 11.09 6.14
C ASP A 35 16.92 10.63 5.01
N ASP A 36 16.82 9.31 4.75
CA ASP A 36 15.93 8.80 3.72
C ASP A 36 14.45 8.97 4.11
N GLU A 37 13.66 9.48 3.17
CA GLU A 37 12.23 9.73 3.29
C GLU A 37 11.38 8.98 2.25
N GLN A 38 11.98 8.03 1.51
CA GLN A 38 11.31 7.29 0.44
C GLN A 38 11.12 5.81 0.75
N GLY A 39 11.90 5.24 1.67
CA GLY A 39 11.78 3.83 2.04
C GLY A 39 11.97 2.89 0.85
N THR A 40 11.10 1.90 0.70
CA THR A 40 11.19 0.90 -0.38
C THR A 40 11.06 1.47 -1.80
N PHE A 41 10.56 2.70 -1.97
CA PHE A 41 10.54 3.36 -3.28
C PHE A 41 11.94 3.60 -3.85
N ASN A 42 12.97 3.63 -3.01
CA ASN A 42 14.37 3.61 -3.45
C ASN A 42 14.74 2.39 -4.33
N LEU A 43 13.93 1.34 -4.30
CA LEU A 43 14.10 0.16 -5.16
C LEU A 43 13.55 0.36 -6.58
N ILE A 44 12.80 1.43 -6.82
CA ILE A 44 12.31 1.81 -8.15
C ILE A 44 13.37 2.69 -8.81
N THR A 45 14.43 2.06 -9.27
CA THR A 45 15.53 2.77 -9.95
C THR A 45 15.14 3.19 -11.37
N PRO A 46 15.89 4.11 -12.01
CA PRO A 46 15.70 4.44 -13.42
C PRO A 46 15.71 3.21 -14.33
N GLU A 47 16.60 2.25 -14.09
CA GLU A 47 16.71 1.01 -14.84
C GLU A 47 15.46 0.12 -14.64
N LYS A 48 14.92 0.07 -13.41
CA LYS A 48 13.67 -0.63 -13.12
C LYS A 48 12.50 -0.01 -13.88
N SER A 49 12.40 1.31 -13.89
CA SER A 49 11.35 2.04 -14.60
C SER A 49 11.48 1.86 -16.11
N GLN A 50 12.70 1.87 -16.65
CA GLN A 50 12.95 1.58 -18.06
C GLN A 50 12.51 0.16 -18.42
N ALA A 51 12.91 -0.84 -17.65
CA ALA A 51 12.51 -2.22 -17.85
C ALA A 51 10.99 -2.40 -17.77
N ALA A 52 10.32 -1.68 -16.87
CA ALA A 52 8.86 -1.69 -16.77
C ALA A 52 8.19 -1.10 -18.03
N ALA A 53 8.73 -0.02 -18.59
CA ALA A 53 8.22 0.58 -19.80
C ALA A 53 8.36 -0.34 -21.02
N GLU A 54 9.39 -1.18 -21.06
CA GLU A 54 9.60 -2.17 -22.14
C GLU A 54 8.56 -3.30 -22.13
N LEU A 55 7.79 -3.48 -21.04
CA LEU A 55 6.68 -4.43 -20.96
C LEU A 55 5.42 -3.96 -21.72
N VAL A 56 5.39 -2.71 -22.17
CA VAL A 56 4.23 -2.16 -22.86
C VAL A 56 4.19 -2.63 -24.32
N GLU A 57 3.33 -3.62 -24.59
CA GLU A 57 3.17 -4.17 -25.94
C GLU A 57 2.08 -3.47 -26.75
N ARG A 58 0.97 -3.11 -26.12
CA ARG A 58 -0.25 -2.62 -26.79
C ARG A 58 -0.55 -1.14 -26.56
N GLY A 59 0.12 -0.48 -25.62
CA GLY A 59 -0.11 0.92 -25.29
C GLY A 59 -1.52 1.22 -24.73
N ILE A 60 -2.17 0.23 -24.10
CA ILE A 60 -3.51 0.37 -23.52
C ILE A 60 -3.36 0.61 -22.01
N SER A 61 -3.91 1.73 -21.53
CA SER A 61 -4.03 2.01 -20.10
C SER A 61 -5.31 1.38 -19.54
N VAL A 62 -5.21 0.77 -18.37
CA VAL A 62 -6.34 0.23 -17.61
C VAL A 62 -6.27 0.78 -16.20
N SER A 63 -7.32 1.47 -15.75
CA SER A 63 -7.42 1.90 -14.36
C SER A 63 -7.69 0.70 -13.45
N LEU A 64 -6.93 0.57 -12.39
CA LEU A 64 -7.16 -0.41 -11.31
C LEU A 64 -7.87 0.22 -10.10
N SER A 65 -8.16 1.52 -10.17
CA SER A 65 -8.91 2.23 -9.13
C SER A 65 -10.40 2.01 -9.29
N HIS A 66 -11.10 1.84 -8.17
CA HIS A 66 -12.56 1.94 -8.13
C HIS A 66 -13.01 3.38 -8.41
N ASN A 67 -14.22 3.54 -8.93
CA ASN A 67 -14.85 4.85 -8.96
C ASN A 67 -15.12 5.30 -7.52
N PRO A 68 -14.86 6.57 -7.17
CA PRO A 68 -15.17 7.06 -5.85
C PRO A 68 -16.65 6.89 -5.51
N MET A 69 -16.93 6.42 -4.32
CA MET A 69 -18.31 6.24 -3.82
C MET A 69 -18.88 7.57 -3.36
N THR A 70 -20.08 7.89 -3.82
CA THR A 70 -20.78 9.16 -3.50
C THR A 70 -21.79 9.02 -2.37
N GLU A 71 -22.00 7.81 -1.87
CA GLU A 71 -22.95 7.53 -0.79
C GLU A 71 -22.19 7.20 0.50
N ASP A 72 -22.65 7.75 1.62
CA ASP A 72 -22.11 7.41 2.93
C ASP A 72 -22.49 5.98 3.30
N ALA A 73 -21.54 5.21 3.80
CA ALA A 73 -21.72 3.85 4.25
C ALA A 73 -20.82 3.60 5.48
N ALA A 74 -20.99 2.45 6.13
CA ALA A 74 -20.18 2.10 7.30
C ALA A 74 -18.67 2.00 6.98
N ASP A 75 -18.35 1.66 5.74
CA ASP A 75 -17.00 1.55 5.18
C ASP A 75 -16.62 2.75 4.29
N ASN A 76 -17.50 3.74 4.16
CA ASN A 76 -17.29 4.98 3.42
C ASN A 76 -17.86 6.17 4.19
N THR A 77 -17.14 6.60 5.23
CA THR A 77 -17.55 7.72 6.10
C THR A 77 -17.16 9.10 5.57
N GLY A 78 -16.49 9.17 4.43
CA GLY A 78 -16.07 10.40 3.76
C GLY A 78 -16.36 10.32 2.27
N SER A 79 -17.66 10.29 1.92
CA SER A 79 -18.11 10.15 0.56
C SER A 79 -17.53 11.23 -0.37
N PHE A 80 -17.35 10.85 -1.63
CA PHE A 80 -16.88 11.77 -2.65
C PHE A 80 -18.00 12.74 -3.02
N GLU A 81 -17.72 14.03 -2.89
CA GLU A 81 -18.60 15.08 -3.38
C GLU A 81 -18.07 15.69 -4.67
N HIS A 82 -18.93 15.84 -5.64
CA HIS A 82 -18.66 16.60 -6.86
C HIS A 82 -19.71 17.71 -7.01
N VAL A 83 -19.26 18.95 -7.07
CA VAL A 83 -20.11 20.12 -7.23
C VAL A 83 -19.67 20.90 -8.45
N MET A 84 -20.60 21.10 -9.38
CA MET A 84 -20.40 21.99 -10.51
C MET A 84 -20.53 23.44 -10.07
N GLY A 85 -19.64 24.30 -10.53
CA GLY A 85 -19.76 25.74 -10.32
C GLY A 85 -21.01 26.32 -11.00
N GLU A 86 -21.47 27.49 -10.54
CA GLU A 86 -22.70 28.16 -11.05
C GLU A 86 -22.69 28.36 -12.58
N ASN A 87 -21.52 28.56 -13.16
CA ASN A 87 -21.34 28.73 -14.60
C ASN A 87 -21.26 27.39 -15.37
N LEU A 88 -21.36 26.25 -14.71
CA LEU A 88 -21.21 24.88 -15.24
C LEU A 88 -19.87 24.64 -16.00
N ARG A 89 -18.82 25.36 -15.63
CA ARG A 89 -17.50 25.31 -16.27
C ARG A 89 -16.34 25.09 -15.29
N SER A 90 -16.68 24.83 -14.03
CA SER A 90 -15.73 24.53 -12.98
C SER A 90 -16.27 23.44 -12.08
N ASP A 91 -15.38 22.66 -11.51
CA ASP A 91 -15.67 21.52 -10.66
C ASP A 91 -14.99 21.74 -9.30
N THR A 92 -15.71 21.35 -8.26
CA THR A 92 -15.15 21.24 -6.92
C THR A 92 -15.31 19.80 -6.45
N TYR A 93 -14.23 19.23 -5.96
CA TYR A 93 -14.21 17.88 -5.40
C TYR A 93 -13.86 17.95 -3.92
N ARG A 94 -14.56 17.15 -3.11
CA ARG A 94 -14.23 16.93 -1.71
C ARG A 94 -14.28 15.43 -1.44
N PHE A 95 -13.27 14.91 -0.76
CA PHE A 95 -13.18 13.51 -0.40
C PHE A 95 -12.16 13.27 0.70
N THR A 96 -12.29 12.16 1.40
CA THR A 96 -11.32 11.65 2.36
C THR A 96 -10.57 10.49 1.71
N TYR A 97 -9.25 10.57 1.63
CA TYR A 97 -8.43 9.54 0.98
C TYR A 97 -8.36 8.25 1.77
N HIS A 98 -8.24 8.36 3.10
CA HIS A 98 -8.02 7.20 3.96
C HIS A 98 -9.27 6.35 4.13
N GLY A 99 -9.06 5.04 4.30
CA GLY A 99 -10.11 4.05 4.40
C GLY A 99 -10.11 3.08 3.22
N TYR A 100 -11.18 2.32 3.06
CA TYR A 100 -11.26 1.23 2.08
C TYR A 100 -11.96 1.62 0.77
N ALA A 101 -12.59 2.78 0.72
CA ALA A 101 -13.44 3.17 -0.40
C ALA A 101 -12.71 3.86 -1.56
N VAL A 102 -11.54 4.45 -1.29
CA VAL A 102 -10.77 5.24 -2.27
C VAL A 102 -9.39 4.62 -2.46
N SER A 103 -9.04 4.32 -3.71
CA SER A 103 -7.66 3.91 -4.03
C SER A 103 -6.71 5.08 -3.82
N HIS A 104 -5.73 4.91 -2.97
CA HIS A 104 -4.78 5.96 -2.60
C HIS A 104 -3.41 5.38 -2.28
N LEU A 105 -2.43 6.26 -2.18
CA LEU A 105 -1.09 5.97 -1.68
C LEU A 105 -0.90 6.74 -0.38
N ASP A 106 -0.56 6.03 0.68
CA ASP A 106 -0.32 6.62 1.99
C ASP A 106 1.12 7.11 2.13
N ALA A 107 1.29 8.23 2.83
CA ALA A 107 2.61 8.76 3.16
C ALA A 107 3.22 7.98 4.33
N LEU A 108 4.55 7.89 4.38
CA LEU A 108 5.26 7.22 5.48
C LEU A 108 5.01 7.89 6.85
N CYS A 109 4.64 9.16 6.87
CA CYS A 109 4.29 9.88 8.09
C CYS A 109 2.95 9.45 8.72
N HIS A 110 2.17 8.58 8.06
CA HIS A 110 0.91 8.05 8.59
C HIS A 110 1.08 6.71 9.31
N PHE A 111 2.29 6.14 9.30
CA PHE A 111 2.58 4.86 9.96
C PHE A 111 3.52 5.06 11.14
N GLU A 112 3.01 4.80 12.33
CA GLU A 112 3.80 4.90 13.56
C GLU A 112 3.97 3.55 14.25
N HIS A 113 5.11 3.38 14.91
CA HIS A 113 5.39 2.31 15.84
C HIS A 113 6.10 2.87 17.07
N LYS A 114 5.46 2.73 18.26
CA LYS A 114 6.00 3.22 19.54
C LYS A 114 6.37 4.71 19.54
N GLY A 115 5.57 5.54 18.88
CA GLY A 115 5.78 6.99 18.80
C GLY A 115 6.84 7.42 17.78
N LEU A 116 7.31 6.49 16.94
CA LEU A 116 8.28 6.75 15.89
C LEU A 116 7.67 6.42 14.52
N LEU A 117 7.98 7.24 13.55
CA LEU A 117 7.72 7.04 12.13
C LEU A 117 8.93 6.36 11.47
N TYR A 118 8.86 6.13 10.16
CA TYR A 118 9.97 5.57 9.39
C TYR A 118 11.31 6.25 9.71
N ASN A 119 12.40 5.50 9.73
CA ASN A 119 13.74 5.94 10.10
C ASN A 119 13.84 6.57 11.50
N GLY A 120 12.95 6.23 12.43
CA GLY A 120 12.99 6.75 13.78
C GLY A 120 12.61 8.23 13.90
N VAL A 121 11.99 8.82 12.88
CA VAL A 121 11.49 10.19 12.95
C VAL A 121 10.40 10.27 14.03
N PRO A 122 10.47 11.21 15.00
CA PRO A 122 9.45 11.32 16.03
C PRO A 122 8.07 11.61 15.45
N LEU A 123 7.01 11.01 16.00
CA LEU A 123 5.62 11.26 15.60
C LEU A 123 5.25 12.76 15.64
N THR A 124 5.94 13.55 16.47
CA THR A 124 5.77 15.00 16.54
C THR A 124 6.16 15.75 15.27
N ALA A 125 6.77 15.09 14.29
CA ALA A 125 6.97 15.63 12.94
C ALA A 125 5.67 15.66 12.12
N SER A 126 4.58 15.08 12.64
CA SER A 126 3.24 15.18 12.05
C SER A 126 2.36 16.07 12.92
N SER A 127 1.55 16.91 12.30
CA SER A 127 0.64 17.86 12.94
C SER A 127 -0.67 17.97 12.15
N PRO A 128 -1.70 18.66 12.67
CA PRO A 128 -2.90 18.96 11.89
C PRO A 128 -2.66 19.77 10.61
N ASP A 129 -1.50 20.41 10.49
CA ASP A 129 -1.14 21.21 9.30
C ASP A 129 -0.39 20.35 8.24
N GLY A 130 -0.05 19.11 8.58
CA GLY A 130 0.64 18.16 7.69
C GLY A 130 1.86 17.51 8.31
N CYS A 131 2.70 16.95 7.48
CA CYS A 131 3.93 16.25 7.86
C CYS A 131 5.13 17.11 7.51
N ASP A 132 5.97 17.43 8.50
CA ASP A 132 7.24 18.14 8.29
C ASP A 132 8.31 17.25 7.63
N LYS A 133 8.15 15.92 7.78
CA LYS A 133 8.99 14.88 7.17
C LYS A 133 8.12 13.72 6.70
N LEU A 134 8.66 12.91 5.80
CA LEU A 134 8.04 11.66 5.33
C LEU A 134 6.71 11.87 4.58
N GLY A 135 6.47 13.09 4.08
CA GLY A 135 5.28 13.43 3.33
C GLY A 135 5.28 12.81 1.93
N ILE A 136 4.08 12.72 1.34
CA ILE A 136 3.87 12.12 0.01
C ILE A 136 4.58 12.89 -1.11
N GLU A 137 4.90 14.15 -0.92
CA GLU A 137 5.62 15.00 -1.88
C GLU A 137 7.03 14.48 -2.19
N ASN A 138 7.61 13.63 -1.34
CA ASN A 138 8.87 12.94 -1.62
C ASN A 138 8.77 12.02 -2.85
N LEU A 139 7.56 11.63 -3.26
CA LEU A 139 7.27 10.83 -4.43
C LEU A 139 6.73 11.64 -5.62
N LYS A 140 6.89 12.96 -5.63
CA LYS A 140 6.38 13.87 -6.68
C LYS A 140 6.91 13.59 -8.09
N SER A 141 8.00 12.86 -8.23
CA SER A 141 8.51 12.41 -9.55
C SER A 141 7.65 11.29 -10.15
N GLY A 142 6.70 10.77 -9.40
CA GLY A 142 5.81 9.69 -9.83
C GLY A 142 6.41 8.31 -9.63
N ILE A 143 5.57 7.30 -9.85
CA ILE A 143 5.90 5.88 -9.67
C ILE A 143 5.67 5.19 -11.01
N VAL A 144 6.74 4.69 -11.62
CA VAL A 144 6.68 3.91 -12.86
C VAL A 144 7.47 2.63 -12.65
N THR A 145 6.76 1.51 -12.52
CA THR A 145 7.39 0.20 -12.30
C THR A 145 6.49 -0.93 -12.78
N ARG A 146 6.98 -2.16 -12.68
CA ARG A 146 6.20 -3.36 -12.96
C ARG A 146 5.23 -3.63 -11.80
N GLY A 147 3.94 -3.75 -12.12
CA GLY A 147 2.92 -4.22 -11.18
C GLY A 147 2.79 -5.75 -11.23
N ILE A 148 2.61 -6.37 -10.07
CA ILE A 148 2.35 -7.81 -9.91
C ILE A 148 0.98 -8.00 -9.30
N LEU A 149 0.09 -8.72 -9.98
CA LEU A 149 -1.19 -9.13 -9.40
C LEU A 149 -1.00 -10.42 -8.61
N LEU A 150 -1.15 -10.35 -7.30
CA LEU A 150 -1.19 -11.50 -6.39
C LEU A 150 -2.66 -11.89 -6.15
N ASP A 151 -3.21 -12.75 -7.01
CA ASP A 151 -4.61 -13.18 -6.93
C ASP A 151 -4.76 -14.34 -5.93
N ILE A 152 -4.65 -14.02 -4.65
CA ILE A 152 -4.73 -15.00 -3.56
C ILE A 152 -6.13 -15.65 -3.46
N PRO A 153 -7.26 -14.94 -3.66
CA PRO A 153 -8.56 -15.59 -3.75
C PRO A 153 -8.60 -16.72 -4.79
N ARG A 154 -8.04 -16.46 -5.96
CA ARG A 154 -7.95 -17.46 -7.03
C ARG A 154 -7.06 -18.64 -6.65
N LEU A 155 -5.92 -18.39 -5.99
CA LEU A 155 -5.06 -19.44 -5.46
C LEU A 155 -5.83 -20.36 -4.49
N LYS A 156 -6.62 -19.75 -3.59
CA LYS A 156 -7.42 -20.46 -2.58
C LYS A 156 -8.75 -21.00 -3.11
N GLY A 157 -9.10 -20.74 -4.37
CA GLY A 157 -10.34 -21.20 -4.99
C GLY A 157 -11.61 -20.55 -4.42
N VAL A 158 -11.52 -19.32 -3.91
CA VAL A 158 -12.64 -18.56 -3.33
C VAL A 158 -12.90 -17.29 -4.14
N PRO A 159 -14.10 -16.71 -4.12
CA PRO A 159 -14.42 -15.50 -4.88
C PRO A 159 -13.79 -14.24 -4.31
N TYR A 160 -13.50 -14.21 -3.02
CA TYR A 160 -12.83 -13.11 -2.28
C TYR A 160 -12.28 -13.66 -0.96
N LEU A 161 -11.40 -12.90 -0.30
CA LEU A 161 -10.95 -13.21 1.05
C LEU A 161 -11.94 -12.61 2.06
N GLU A 162 -12.36 -13.43 3.03
CA GLU A 162 -13.15 -12.92 4.15
C GLU A 162 -12.35 -11.88 4.95
N PRO A 163 -13.00 -10.90 5.59
CA PRO A 163 -12.32 -9.94 6.45
C PRO A 163 -11.43 -10.63 7.48
N ALA A 164 -10.26 -10.04 7.74
CA ALA A 164 -9.24 -10.58 8.63
C ALA A 164 -8.62 -11.93 8.19
N THR A 165 -8.77 -12.34 6.93
CA THR A 165 -8.02 -13.46 6.39
C THR A 165 -6.57 -13.06 6.15
N PRO A 166 -5.58 -13.66 6.81
CA PRO A 166 -4.19 -13.32 6.58
C PRO A 166 -3.69 -13.86 5.25
N VAL A 167 -2.74 -13.16 4.66
CA VAL A 167 -1.96 -13.61 3.50
C VAL A 167 -0.52 -13.81 3.97
N TYR A 168 0.00 -15.01 3.82
CA TYR A 168 1.34 -15.39 4.26
C TYR A 168 2.33 -15.40 3.09
N THR A 169 3.62 -15.39 3.39
CA THR A 169 4.68 -15.54 2.38
C THR A 169 4.52 -16.81 1.58
N THR A 170 4.07 -17.90 2.20
CA THR A 170 3.77 -19.17 1.54
C THR A 170 2.65 -19.09 0.51
N ASP A 171 1.65 -18.23 0.72
CA ASP A 171 0.60 -17.94 -0.27
C ASP A 171 1.20 -17.21 -1.50
N ILE A 172 2.10 -16.25 -1.24
CA ILE A 172 2.79 -15.52 -2.31
C ILE A 172 3.66 -16.46 -3.13
N GLU A 173 4.49 -17.28 -2.50
CA GLU A 173 5.34 -18.27 -3.16
C GLU A 173 4.51 -19.28 -3.98
N ALA A 174 3.39 -19.75 -3.44
CA ALA A 174 2.48 -20.63 -4.16
C ALA A 174 1.85 -19.95 -5.38
N TRP A 175 1.49 -18.66 -5.26
CA TRP A 175 0.98 -17.89 -6.40
C TRP A 175 2.05 -17.64 -7.46
N GLU A 176 3.27 -17.30 -7.08
CA GLU A 176 4.41 -17.16 -7.99
C GLU A 176 4.61 -18.43 -8.82
N ALA A 177 4.62 -19.58 -8.15
CA ALA A 177 4.76 -20.89 -8.82
C ALA A 177 3.59 -21.18 -9.76
N GLN A 178 2.34 -20.88 -9.35
CA GLN A 178 1.15 -21.13 -10.16
C GLN A 178 1.05 -20.17 -11.36
N ALA A 179 1.38 -18.91 -11.18
CA ALA A 179 1.27 -17.87 -12.20
C ALA A 179 2.49 -17.81 -13.14
N GLY A 180 3.60 -18.48 -12.77
CA GLY A 180 4.86 -18.44 -13.51
C GLY A 180 5.51 -17.05 -13.47
N ILE A 181 5.35 -16.33 -12.37
CA ILE A 181 5.92 -15.00 -12.14
C ILE A 181 6.89 -15.06 -10.96
N THR A 182 7.72 -14.03 -10.84
CA THR A 182 8.58 -13.83 -9.66
C THR A 182 8.53 -12.37 -9.27
N VAL A 183 8.23 -12.11 -8.00
CA VAL A 183 8.32 -10.76 -7.41
C VAL A 183 9.79 -10.36 -7.29
N SER A 184 10.11 -9.15 -7.63
CA SER A 184 11.48 -8.63 -7.57
C SER A 184 11.55 -7.24 -6.98
N ALA A 185 12.74 -6.81 -6.59
CA ALA A 185 12.95 -5.48 -6.01
C ALA A 185 12.37 -4.38 -6.92
N GLY A 186 11.61 -3.47 -6.32
CA GLY A 186 10.94 -2.36 -7.00
C GLY A 186 9.67 -2.73 -7.77
N ASP A 187 9.15 -3.95 -7.66
CA ASP A 187 7.78 -4.26 -8.09
C ASP A 187 6.74 -3.69 -7.10
N VAL A 188 5.52 -3.46 -7.55
CA VAL A 188 4.36 -3.06 -6.74
C VAL A 188 3.18 -3.99 -7.00
#